data_d9a221038c042f372bf514289066daa2
#
_entry.id   d9a221038c042f372bf514289066daa2
#
_cell.length_a   1.000
_cell.length_b   1.000
_cell.length_c   1.000
_cell.angle_alpha   90.00
_cell.angle_beta   90.00
_cell.angle_gamma   90.00
#
_symmetry.space_group_name_H-M   'P 1'
#
loop_
_entity.id
_entity.type
_entity.pdbx_description
1 polymer ?
#
loop_
_entity_poly.entity_id
_entity_poly.type
_entity_poly.pdbx_seq_one_letter_code
_entity_poly.pdbx_strand_id
1 'polypeptide(L)'
;MPTVLAGSYTPDTGGEGVGLTPLRLAGPVLTTEAPPVPASGASFLAAHPNLPVVYTTHESTEGAVSAFTVGAAGVTALGAPVGSGGANPCHLAVHPGGDWLLTANYGTDTLPGTVAVHRLDAAGRITGRTDVAEHQGSGPVAGRQEGSHAHQVLVDPAGRFVLATDLGADAVFTYRLDPARGTLHRTAVNRLRPGSGPRHRAFTPAGDLVFSADELSSTVTCHRYDPETGTLTELSRVPATAAGVPNQPGGIVVSGRSVWVTNRGADTVAAFRIDGTTLVPIGETRCGGTWPRGLTAVPGRLLVANQHSGTLAALPVLDSGALGEPVATAVVPSVVCALAV
;
A
#
# COMPACT_ATOMS: atom_id res chain seq x y z
N MET A 1 -18.81 -14.25 -5.14
CA MET A 1 -17.91 -14.22 -3.97
C MET A 1 -16.62 -13.61 -4.44
N PRO A 2 -16.02 -12.69 -3.73
CA PRO A 2 -14.82 -12.01 -4.21
C PRO A 2 -13.65 -12.99 -4.30
N THR A 3 -12.99 -13.01 -5.46
CA THR A 3 -11.66 -13.58 -5.61
C THR A 3 -10.69 -12.65 -4.90
N VAL A 4 -9.76 -13.21 -4.14
CA VAL A 4 -8.67 -12.48 -3.48
C VAL A 4 -7.37 -12.90 -4.13
N LEU A 5 -6.58 -11.94 -4.54
CA LEU A 5 -5.23 -12.20 -5.02
C LEU A 5 -4.24 -11.78 -3.94
N ALA A 6 -3.43 -12.71 -3.43
CA ALA A 6 -2.38 -12.41 -2.46
C ALA A 6 -1.02 -12.35 -3.14
N GLY A 7 -0.21 -11.36 -2.77
CA GLY A 7 1.15 -11.19 -3.24
C GLY A 7 2.17 -11.55 -2.16
N SER A 8 3.28 -12.17 -2.56
CA SER A 8 4.31 -12.69 -1.67
C SER A 8 5.72 -12.32 -2.11
N TYR A 9 6.62 -12.18 -1.15
CA TYR A 9 8.06 -12.26 -1.44
C TYR A 9 8.44 -13.67 -1.87
N THR A 10 9.38 -13.77 -2.78
CA THR A 10 9.88 -14.98 -3.40
C THR A 10 11.34 -15.25 -2.98
N PRO A 11 11.92 -16.44 -3.22
CA PRO A 11 13.28 -16.75 -2.79
C PRO A 11 14.35 -15.76 -3.27
N ASP A 12 14.20 -15.22 -4.47
CA ASP A 12 15.09 -14.19 -5.02
C ASP A 12 14.93 -12.81 -4.38
N THR A 13 13.87 -12.60 -3.59
CA THR A 13 13.62 -11.38 -2.81
C THR A 13 13.56 -11.63 -1.30
N GLY A 14 14.13 -12.75 -0.85
CA GLY A 14 14.26 -13.09 0.57
C GLY A 14 13.02 -13.68 1.22
N GLY A 15 12.06 -14.19 0.44
CA GLY A 15 10.86 -14.86 0.93
C GLY A 15 10.78 -16.33 0.55
N GLU A 16 9.65 -16.97 0.87
CA GLU A 16 9.36 -18.38 0.59
C GLU A 16 8.14 -18.55 -0.33
N GLY A 17 7.55 -17.44 -0.78
CA GLY A 17 6.37 -17.44 -1.62
C GLY A 17 6.67 -17.71 -3.08
N VAL A 18 5.61 -17.80 -3.89
CA VAL A 18 5.71 -18.06 -5.34
C VAL A 18 5.39 -16.81 -6.17
N GLY A 19 4.83 -15.79 -5.54
CA GLY A 19 4.37 -14.55 -6.19
C GLY A 19 2.88 -14.32 -5.95
N LEU A 20 2.01 -14.62 -6.92
CA LEU A 20 0.57 -14.36 -6.82
C LEU A 20 -0.18 -15.63 -6.46
N THR A 21 -0.93 -15.62 -5.37
CA THR A 21 -1.78 -16.75 -4.94
C THR A 21 -3.25 -16.36 -5.05
N PRO A 22 -4.03 -16.99 -5.97
CA PRO A 22 -5.47 -16.80 -6.04
C PRO A 22 -6.19 -17.53 -4.89
N LEU A 23 -7.03 -16.80 -4.15
CA LEU A 23 -7.85 -17.33 -3.07
C LEU A 23 -9.31 -16.94 -3.27
N ARG A 24 -10.19 -17.69 -2.63
CA ARG A 24 -11.61 -17.38 -2.49
C ARG A 24 -11.95 -17.10 -1.04
N LEU A 25 -12.66 -16.00 -0.82
CA LEU A 25 -13.27 -15.70 0.47
C LEU A 25 -14.76 -16.09 0.44
N ALA A 26 -15.13 -17.15 1.14
CA ALA A 26 -16.49 -17.67 1.19
C ALA A 26 -16.96 -17.77 2.65
N GLY A 27 -17.78 -16.81 3.10
CA GLY A 27 -18.18 -16.76 4.50
C GLY A 27 -16.93 -16.66 5.40
N PRO A 28 -16.77 -17.52 6.41
CA PRO A 28 -15.61 -17.52 7.30
C PRO A 28 -14.43 -18.35 6.76
N VAL A 29 -14.37 -18.65 5.45
CA VAL A 29 -13.38 -19.55 4.87
C VAL A 29 -12.58 -18.83 3.80
N LEU A 30 -11.25 -18.91 3.93
CA LEU A 30 -10.27 -18.53 2.92
C LEU A 30 -9.63 -19.81 2.37
N THR A 31 -9.76 -20.06 1.07
CA THR A 31 -9.18 -21.23 0.42
C THR A 31 -8.40 -20.83 -0.83
N THR A 32 -7.28 -21.50 -1.08
CA THR A 32 -6.58 -21.39 -2.35
C THR A 32 -7.47 -21.95 -3.47
N GLU A 33 -7.71 -21.15 -4.50
CA GLU A 33 -8.66 -21.47 -5.57
C GLU A 33 -7.98 -22.08 -6.79
N ALA A 34 -6.70 -21.72 -7.02
CA ALA A 34 -5.89 -22.18 -8.15
C ALA A 34 -4.41 -22.20 -7.74
N PRO A 35 -3.55 -22.91 -8.50
CA PRO A 35 -2.11 -22.86 -8.30
C PRO A 35 -1.60 -21.43 -8.32
N PRO A 36 -0.59 -21.09 -7.48
CA PRO A 36 0.06 -19.78 -7.51
C PRO A 36 0.69 -19.49 -8.88
N VAL A 37 0.67 -18.20 -9.25
CA VAL A 37 1.26 -17.70 -10.50
C VAL A 37 2.60 -17.07 -10.19
N PRO A 38 3.70 -17.50 -10.87
CA PRO A 38 5.02 -16.93 -10.62
C PRO A 38 5.07 -15.42 -10.90
N ALA A 39 5.52 -14.66 -9.91
CA ALA A 39 5.80 -13.23 -9.99
C ALA A 39 6.83 -12.88 -8.91
N SER A 40 8.07 -12.64 -9.32
CA SER A 40 9.17 -12.34 -8.39
C SER A 40 8.81 -11.13 -7.51
N GLY A 41 8.96 -11.27 -6.19
CA GLY A 41 8.78 -10.17 -5.23
C GLY A 41 7.47 -9.41 -5.36
N ALA A 42 6.34 -10.10 -5.56
CA ALA A 42 5.01 -9.49 -5.72
C ALA A 42 4.54 -8.83 -4.42
N SER A 43 5.14 -7.70 -4.05
CA SER A 43 4.97 -7.08 -2.73
C SER A 43 3.80 -6.09 -2.65
N PHE A 44 3.28 -5.63 -3.78
CA PHE A 44 2.09 -4.79 -3.83
C PHE A 44 1.23 -5.07 -5.06
N LEU A 45 -0.07 -4.87 -4.93
CA LEU A 45 -1.08 -5.11 -5.96
C LEU A 45 -1.99 -3.90 -6.14
N ALA A 46 -2.31 -3.58 -7.40
CA ALA A 46 -3.31 -2.56 -7.74
C ALA A 46 -4.22 -3.07 -8.86
N ALA A 47 -5.53 -2.86 -8.73
CA ALA A 47 -6.50 -3.18 -9.80
C ALA A 47 -6.61 -2.03 -10.80
N HIS A 48 -6.85 -2.39 -12.06
CA HIS A 48 -7.30 -1.42 -13.05
C HIS A 48 -8.74 -0.97 -12.75
N PRO A 49 -9.08 0.34 -12.83
CA PRO A 49 -10.40 0.82 -12.44
C PRO A 49 -11.54 0.26 -13.29
N ASN A 50 -11.31 -0.09 -14.55
CA ASN A 50 -12.35 -0.45 -15.52
C ASN A 50 -12.13 -1.81 -16.22
N LEU A 51 -11.00 -2.48 -16.01
CA LEU A 51 -10.64 -3.73 -16.68
C LEU A 51 -10.34 -4.82 -15.64
N PRO A 52 -10.54 -6.10 -15.98
CA PRO A 52 -10.16 -7.21 -15.11
C PRO A 52 -8.63 -7.44 -15.17
N VAL A 53 -7.87 -6.41 -14.87
CA VAL A 53 -6.40 -6.40 -14.88
C VAL A 53 -5.87 -5.98 -13.52
N VAL A 54 -4.87 -6.68 -13.04
CA VAL A 54 -4.14 -6.40 -11.80
C VAL A 54 -2.67 -6.18 -12.14
N TYR A 55 -2.07 -5.21 -11.47
CA TYR A 55 -0.64 -4.91 -11.57
C TYR A 55 0.06 -5.32 -10.29
N THR A 56 1.31 -5.75 -10.42
CA THR A 56 2.18 -6.05 -9.27
C THR A 56 3.55 -5.44 -9.42
N THR A 57 4.16 -5.14 -8.29
CA THR A 57 5.59 -4.81 -8.18
C THR A 57 6.43 -6.09 -8.24
N HIS A 58 7.67 -5.96 -8.70
CA HIS A 58 8.76 -6.91 -8.45
C HIS A 58 9.79 -6.21 -7.57
N GLU A 59 9.63 -6.32 -6.25
CA GLU A 59 10.46 -5.61 -5.27
C GLU A 59 11.84 -6.24 -5.19
N SER A 60 12.71 -5.77 -6.06
CA SER A 60 14.13 -6.16 -6.17
C SER A 60 14.97 -4.95 -6.55
N THR A 61 16.29 -5.06 -6.49
CA THR A 61 17.22 -3.98 -6.88
C THR A 61 17.08 -3.58 -8.34
N GLU A 62 16.74 -4.51 -9.23
CA GLU A 62 16.44 -4.26 -10.64
C GLU A 62 14.95 -4.02 -10.89
N GLY A 63 14.24 -3.49 -9.95
CA GLY A 63 12.80 -3.29 -9.87
C GLY A 63 12.02 -3.31 -11.18
N ALA A 64 10.91 -4.04 -11.19
CA ALA A 64 10.00 -4.11 -12.32
C ALA A 64 8.53 -4.06 -11.89
N VAL A 65 7.64 -3.92 -12.87
CA VAL A 65 6.18 -4.00 -12.72
C VAL A 65 5.60 -4.92 -13.78
N SER A 66 4.55 -5.67 -13.43
CA SER A 66 3.85 -6.57 -14.36
C SER A 66 2.35 -6.38 -14.30
N ALA A 67 1.68 -6.73 -15.40
CA ALA A 67 0.24 -6.77 -15.52
C ALA A 67 -0.25 -8.21 -15.68
N PHE A 68 -1.43 -8.51 -15.12
CA PHE A 68 -2.09 -9.81 -15.21
C PHE A 68 -3.58 -9.62 -15.47
N THR A 69 -4.15 -10.41 -16.35
CA THR A 69 -5.61 -10.54 -16.48
C THR A 69 -6.14 -11.47 -15.39
N VAL A 70 -7.29 -11.14 -14.81
CA VAL A 70 -7.99 -11.95 -13.81
C VAL A 70 -9.38 -12.27 -14.33
N GLY A 71 -9.70 -13.55 -14.45
CA GLY A 71 -10.99 -13.98 -14.99
C GLY A 71 -11.30 -15.44 -14.69
N ALA A 72 -12.35 -15.97 -15.32
CA ALA A 72 -12.78 -17.36 -15.13
C ALA A 72 -11.70 -18.39 -15.48
N ALA A 73 -10.77 -18.04 -16.37
CA ALA A 73 -9.62 -18.88 -16.74
C ALA A 73 -8.46 -18.78 -15.72
N GLY A 74 -8.60 -18.00 -14.65
CA GLY A 74 -7.58 -17.75 -13.64
C GLY A 74 -6.82 -16.44 -13.86
N VAL A 75 -5.58 -16.40 -13.37
CA VAL A 75 -4.67 -15.27 -13.45
C VAL A 75 -3.61 -15.55 -14.52
N THR A 76 -3.49 -14.64 -15.50
CA THR A 76 -2.57 -14.85 -16.65
C THR A 76 -1.78 -13.57 -16.92
N ALA A 77 -0.46 -13.71 -17.15
CA ALA A 77 0.41 -12.57 -17.46
C ALA A 77 -0.05 -11.82 -18.72
N LEU A 78 -0.10 -10.49 -18.64
CA LEU A 78 -0.47 -9.58 -19.73
C LEU A 78 0.76 -8.82 -20.23
N GLY A 79 1.64 -9.51 -20.93
CA GLY A 79 2.91 -8.98 -21.43
C GLY A 79 4.11 -9.35 -20.54
N ALA A 80 5.29 -8.89 -20.92
CA ALA A 80 6.51 -9.05 -20.15
C ALA A 80 6.61 -7.99 -19.03
N PRO A 81 7.38 -8.23 -17.96
CA PRO A 81 7.71 -7.22 -16.97
C PRO A 81 8.39 -6.00 -17.59
N VAL A 82 8.09 -4.81 -17.06
CA VAL A 82 8.67 -3.52 -17.47
C VAL A 82 9.43 -2.93 -16.29
N GLY A 83 10.64 -2.39 -16.53
CA GLY A 83 11.44 -1.77 -15.47
C GLY A 83 10.68 -0.66 -14.72
N SER A 84 10.66 -0.73 -13.40
CA SER A 84 9.87 0.16 -12.53
C SER A 84 10.36 1.61 -12.47
N GLY A 85 11.60 1.88 -12.88
CA GLY A 85 12.19 3.22 -12.82
C GLY A 85 12.98 3.51 -11.54
N GLY A 86 13.24 2.50 -10.74
CA GLY A 86 14.06 2.58 -9.53
C GLY A 86 14.21 1.21 -8.89
N ALA A 87 14.97 1.15 -7.81
CA ALA A 87 15.17 -0.08 -7.03
C ALA A 87 14.04 -0.26 -6.01
N ASN A 88 13.72 -1.52 -5.73
CA ASN A 88 12.75 -1.93 -4.71
C ASN A 88 11.37 -1.25 -4.84
N PRO A 89 10.64 -1.45 -5.97
CA PRO A 89 9.28 -0.96 -6.12
C PRO A 89 8.37 -1.62 -5.07
N CYS A 90 7.78 -0.81 -4.19
CA CYS A 90 7.02 -1.30 -3.05
C CYS A 90 5.54 -0.86 -3.03
N HIS A 91 5.12 -0.04 -3.98
CA HIS A 91 3.73 0.40 -4.10
C HIS A 91 3.35 0.78 -5.53
N LEU A 92 2.08 0.53 -5.87
CA LEU A 92 1.47 0.88 -7.15
C LEU A 92 0.15 1.63 -6.96
N ALA A 93 -0.18 2.49 -7.92
CA ALA A 93 -1.53 3.04 -8.08
C ALA A 93 -1.86 3.19 -9.56
N VAL A 94 -3.07 2.81 -9.97
CA VAL A 94 -3.57 3.15 -11.30
C VAL A 94 -4.29 4.49 -11.21
N HIS A 95 -3.96 5.42 -12.11
CA HIS A 95 -4.68 6.68 -12.21
C HIS A 95 -6.16 6.41 -12.55
N PRO A 96 -7.14 7.12 -11.97
CA PRO A 96 -8.57 6.86 -12.20
C PRO A 96 -9.00 6.83 -13.67
N GLY A 97 -8.29 7.53 -14.55
CA GLY A 97 -8.51 7.49 -16.00
C GLY A 97 -8.19 6.15 -16.65
N GLY A 98 -7.42 5.28 -15.99
CA GLY A 98 -7.06 3.96 -16.51
C GLY A 98 -5.86 3.94 -17.47
N ASP A 99 -5.32 5.08 -17.89
CA ASP A 99 -4.25 5.16 -18.90
C ASP A 99 -2.83 5.11 -18.31
N TRP A 100 -2.69 5.25 -16.98
CA TRP A 100 -1.42 5.43 -16.31
C TRP A 100 -1.30 4.58 -15.03
N LEU A 101 -0.19 3.85 -14.95
CA LEU A 101 0.25 3.16 -13.73
C LEU A 101 1.37 3.97 -13.10
N LEU A 102 1.25 4.24 -11.81
CA LEU A 102 2.23 4.93 -10.98
C LEU A 102 2.92 3.93 -10.07
N THR A 103 4.24 4.06 -9.88
CA THR A 103 5.04 3.16 -9.04
C THR A 103 5.90 3.97 -8.08
N ALA A 104 5.88 3.63 -6.80
CA ALA A 104 6.85 4.11 -5.82
C ALA A 104 7.97 3.07 -5.67
N ASN A 105 9.22 3.50 -5.86
CA ASN A 105 10.42 2.71 -5.71
C ASN A 105 11.15 3.18 -4.45
N TYR A 106 11.37 2.29 -3.50
CA TYR A 106 11.96 2.63 -2.19
C TYR A 106 13.39 3.12 -2.31
N GLY A 107 14.13 2.63 -3.31
CA GLY A 107 15.56 2.88 -3.46
C GLY A 107 16.42 1.89 -2.66
N THR A 108 17.66 2.27 -2.44
CA THR A 108 18.65 1.55 -1.63
C THR A 108 19.47 2.57 -0.81
N ASP A 109 20.47 2.14 -0.07
CA ASP A 109 21.39 3.04 0.65
C ASP A 109 22.16 3.99 -0.30
N THR A 110 22.25 3.64 -1.59
CA THR A 110 23.01 4.41 -2.59
C THR A 110 22.15 4.94 -3.74
N LEU A 111 20.91 4.45 -3.88
CA LEU A 111 19.98 4.88 -4.91
C LEU A 111 18.78 5.57 -4.25
N PRO A 112 18.40 6.77 -4.73
CA PRO A 112 17.28 7.52 -4.13
C PRO A 112 15.94 6.81 -4.34
N GLY A 113 14.97 7.16 -3.50
CA GLY A 113 13.56 6.86 -3.75
C GLY A 113 13.06 7.59 -4.99
N THR A 114 12.25 6.90 -5.80
CA THR A 114 11.71 7.47 -7.04
C THR A 114 10.22 7.19 -7.18
N VAL A 115 9.54 8.01 -7.99
CA VAL A 115 8.18 7.73 -8.49
C VAL A 115 8.22 7.69 -10.00
N ALA A 116 7.69 6.62 -10.59
CA ALA A 116 7.67 6.42 -12.03
C ALA A 116 6.24 6.39 -12.58
N VAL A 117 6.10 6.75 -13.85
CA VAL A 117 4.85 6.68 -14.61
C VAL A 117 5.00 5.71 -15.76
N HIS A 118 4.03 4.83 -15.93
CA HIS A 118 3.98 3.85 -17.01
C HIS A 118 2.68 4.02 -17.79
N ARG A 119 2.78 3.97 -19.12
CA ARG A 119 1.62 4.03 -20.01
C ARG A 119 0.92 2.67 -20.06
N LEU A 120 -0.40 2.69 -19.98
CA LEU A 120 -1.28 1.55 -20.20
C LEU A 120 -1.97 1.67 -21.57
N ASP A 121 -2.12 0.55 -22.29
CA ASP A 121 -2.94 0.50 -23.49
C ASP A 121 -4.41 0.20 -23.16
N ALA A 122 -5.26 0.19 -24.17
CA ALA A 122 -6.69 -0.06 -24.02
C ALA A 122 -7.03 -1.46 -23.46
N ALA A 123 -6.09 -2.38 -23.45
CA ALA A 123 -6.24 -3.71 -22.82
C ALA A 123 -5.67 -3.74 -21.39
N GLY A 124 -5.12 -2.63 -20.89
CA GLY A 124 -4.46 -2.53 -19.59
C GLY A 124 -3.02 -3.04 -19.58
N ARG A 125 -2.40 -3.30 -20.76
CA ARG A 125 -1.00 -3.72 -20.83
C ARG A 125 -0.07 -2.55 -20.57
N ILE A 126 1.01 -2.78 -19.82
CA ILE A 126 2.08 -1.80 -19.63
C ILE A 126 2.89 -1.72 -20.92
N THR A 127 2.87 -0.58 -21.59
CA THR A 127 3.55 -0.39 -22.88
C THR A 127 4.93 0.26 -22.75
N GLY A 128 5.22 0.86 -21.60
CA GLY A 128 6.51 1.46 -21.31
C GLY A 128 6.44 2.51 -20.21
N ARG A 129 7.60 2.89 -19.72
CA ARG A 129 7.76 3.97 -18.74
C ARG A 129 7.92 5.31 -19.47
N THR A 130 7.22 6.34 -19.03
CA THR A 130 7.21 7.68 -19.64
C THR A 130 7.95 8.72 -18.81
N ASP A 131 8.02 8.53 -17.48
CA ASP A 131 8.69 9.48 -16.59
C ASP A 131 9.22 8.82 -15.32
N VAL A 132 10.22 9.47 -14.68
CA VAL A 132 10.75 9.14 -13.35
C VAL A 132 11.07 10.44 -12.61
N ALA A 133 10.49 10.62 -11.45
CA ALA A 133 10.80 11.72 -10.53
C ALA A 133 11.61 11.20 -9.34
N GLU A 134 12.83 11.69 -9.17
CA GLU A 134 13.67 11.39 -8.02
C GLU A 134 13.27 12.25 -6.81
N HIS A 135 13.27 11.63 -5.64
CA HIS A 135 13.11 12.32 -4.37
C HIS A 135 14.47 12.67 -3.77
N GLN A 136 14.48 13.76 -3.01
CA GLN A 136 15.66 14.21 -2.26
C GLN A 136 15.25 14.57 -0.83
N GLY A 137 16.08 14.20 0.10
CA GLY A 137 15.89 14.47 1.51
C GLY A 137 16.42 13.37 2.39
N SER A 138 16.49 13.64 3.68
CA SER A 138 16.87 12.70 4.73
C SER A 138 16.15 13.08 6.01
N GLY A 139 16.19 12.22 7.01
CA GLY A 139 15.61 12.43 8.33
C GLY A 139 16.59 12.04 9.45
N PRO A 140 16.17 12.15 10.72
CA PRO A 140 17.07 11.98 11.86
C PRO A 140 17.29 10.53 12.29
N VAL A 141 16.55 9.55 11.74
CA VAL A 141 16.60 8.15 12.19
C VAL A 141 17.71 7.41 11.46
N ALA A 142 18.83 7.21 12.16
CA ALA A 142 19.99 6.52 11.63
C ALA A 142 19.68 5.07 11.22
N GLY A 143 20.26 4.63 10.09
CA GLY A 143 19.98 3.33 9.47
C GLY A 143 18.67 3.24 8.71
N ARG A 144 17.87 4.33 8.68
CA ARG A 144 16.56 4.33 8.03
C ARG A 144 16.26 5.59 7.20
N GLN A 145 16.94 6.71 7.45
CA GLN A 145 16.65 8.00 6.83
C GLN A 145 17.90 8.74 6.34
N GLU A 146 18.94 8.03 5.94
CA GLU A 146 20.15 8.62 5.33
C GLU A 146 19.85 9.24 3.96
N GLY A 147 18.82 8.76 3.30
CA GLY A 147 18.35 9.22 1.99
C GLY A 147 16.83 9.16 1.86
N SER A 148 16.34 9.51 0.67
CA SER A 148 14.92 9.41 0.34
C SER A 148 14.50 7.95 0.10
N HIS A 149 13.30 7.60 0.57
CA HIS A 149 12.70 6.28 0.42
C HIS A 149 11.21 6.42 0.08
N ALA A 150 10.88 6.51 -1.22
CA ALA A 150 9.49 6.61 -1.67
C ALA A 150 8.75 5.30 -1.36
N HIS A 151 7.75 5.35 -0.48
CA HIS A 151 7.08 4.15 0.01
C HIS A 151 5.65 3.98 -0.48
N GLN A 152 4.98 5.05 -0.88
CA GLN A 152 3.64 4.97 -1.44
C GLN A 152 3.44 6.04 -2.50
N VAL A 153 2.69 5.69 -3.54
CA VAL A 153 2.08 6.63 -4.48
C VAL A 153 0.57 6.52 -4.37
N LEU A 154 -0.12 7.65 -4.22
CA LEU A 154 -1.56 7.74 -4.04
C LEU A 154 -2.11 8.84 -4.94
N VAL A 155 -3.17 8.56 -5.70
CA VAL A 155 -3.87 9.58 -6.48
C VAL A 155 -4.97 10.18 -5.62
N ASP A 156 -5.13 11.50 -5.62
CA ASP A 156 -6.19 12.15 -4.88
C ASP A 156 -7.58 11.77 -5.43
N PRO A 157 -8.65 11.88 -4.63
CA PRO A 157 -9.99 11.44 -5.06
C PRO A 157 -10.51 12.11 -6.33
N ALA A 158 -10.01 13.32 -6.65
CA ALA A 158 -10.39 14.05 -7.87
C ALA A 158 -9.51 13.69 -9.09
N GLY A 159 -8.48 12.85 -8.94
CA GLY A 159 -7.55 12.49 -10.00
C GLY A 159 -6.64 13.65 -10.45
N ARG A 160 -6.51 14.71 -9.65
CA ARG A 160 -5.76 15.92 -10.01
C ARG A 160 -4.32 15.92 -9.53
N PHE A 161 -4.07 15.26 -8.41
CA PHE A 161 -2.76 15.20 -7.78
C PHE A 161 -2.32 13.77 -7.49
N VAL A 162 -1.03 13.56 -7.61
CA VAL A 162 -0.34 12.36 -7.18
C VAL A 162 0.47 12.72 -5.93
N LEU A 163 0.18 12.06 -4.82
CA LEU A 163 0.88 12.20 -3.55
C LEU A 163 1.87 11.04 -3.40
N ALA A 164 3.13 11.33 -3.32
CA ALA A 164 4.18 10.34 -3.11
C ALA A 164 4.74 10.48 -1.69
N THR A 165 4.47 9.48 -0.85
CA THR A 165 4.95 9.43 0.53
C THR A 165 6.38 8.95 0.57
N ASP A 166 7.25 9.67 1.24
CA ASP A 166 8.67 9.35 1.38
C ASP A 166 9.03 9.16 2.86
N LEU A 167 9.36 7.93 3.21
CA LEU A 167 9.71 7.53 4.57
C LEU A 167 11.05 8.12 4.99
N GLY A 168 12.02 8.13 4.09
CA GLY A 168 13.38 8.58 4.40
C GLY A 168 13.48 10.10 4.52
N ALA A 169 12.71 10.84 3.72
CA ALA A 169 12.75 12.30 3.70
C ALA A 169 11.76 12.96 4.68
N ASP A 170 10.96 12.20 5.44
CA ASP A 170 9.85 12.72 6.25
C ASP A 170 8.97 13.71 5.47
N ALA A 171 8.53 13.30 4.28
CA ALA A 171 7.82 14.19 3.36
C ALA A 171 6.74 13.49 2.55
N VAL A 172 5.82 14.29 2.01
CA VAL A 172 4.95 13.89 0.91
C VAL A 172 5.18 14.86 -0.24
N PHE A 173 5.67 14.31 -1.35
CA PHE A 173 5.86 15.04 -2.59
C PHE A 173 4.54 15.02 -3.37
N THR A 174 4.07 16.19 -3.77
CA THR A 174 2.84 16.33 -4.56
C THR A 174 3.17 16.70 -5.99
N TYR A 175 2.53 15.98 -6.91
CA TYR A 175 2.71 16.17 -8.35
C TYR A 175 1.37 16.38 -9.05
N ARG A 176 1.39 17.06 -10.20
CA ARG A 176 0.38 16.95 -11.24
C ARG A 176 0.90 16.01 -12.33
N LEU A 177 0.04 15.10 -12.75
CA LEU A 177 0.30 14.26 -13.92
C LEU A 177 -0.19 15.00 -15.17
N ASP A 178 0.68 15.15 -16.18
CA ASP A 178 0.26 15.53 -17.54
C ASP A 178 -0.37 14.31 -18.22
N PRO A 179 -1.70 14.27 -18.40
CA PRO A 179 -2.37 13.08 -18.93
C PRO A 179 -2.08 12.85 -20.43
N ALA A 180 -1.54 13.82 -21.16
CA ALA A 180 -1.20 13.66 -22.56
C ALA A 180 0.19 13.03 -22.75
N ARG A 181 1.13 13.33 -21.84
CA ARG A 181 2.52 12.90 -21.93
C ARG A 181 2.89 11.81 -20.93
N GLY A 182 2.16 11.70 -19.81
CA GLY A 182 2.52 10.84 -18.69
C GLY A 182 3.76 11.33 -17.95
N THR A 183 3.87 12.65 -17.73
CA THR A 183 4.97 13.27 -16.99
C THR A 183 4.49 13.89 -15.69
N LEU A 184 5.34 13.85 -14.66
CA LEU A 184 5.06 14.40 -13.33
C LEU A 184 5.66 15.79 -13.17
N HIS A 185 4.82 16.75 -12.78
CA HIS A 185 5.24 18.10 -12.43
C HIS A 185 5.07 18.30 -10.93
N ARG A 186 6.19 18.36 -10.18
CA ARG A 186 6.13 18.59 -8.73
C ARG A 186 5.58 19.97 -8.40
N THR A 187 4.51 19.99 -7.63
CA THR A 187 3.79 21.23 -7.22
C THR A 187 4.05 21.59 -5.77
N ALA A 188 4.30 20.62 -4.90
CA ALA A 188 4.57 20.87 -3.48
C ALA A 188 5.47 19.80 -2.86
N VAL A 189 6.09 20.15 -1.74
CA VAL A 189 6.74 19.22 -0.81
C VAL A 189 6.17 19.49 0.58
N ASN A 190 5.35 18.57 1.06
CA ASN A 190 4.75 18.65 2.39
C ASN A 190 5.72 18.01 3.39
N ARG A 191 6.46 18.83 4.14
CA ARG A 191 7.35 18.37 5.20
C ARG A 191 6.54 17.92 6.39
N LEU A 192 6.90 16.76 6.93
CA LEU A 192 6.28 16.17 8.11
C LEU A 192 7.22 16.30 9.31
N ARG A 193 6.80 15.80 10.47
CA ARG A 193 7.66 15.81 11.65
C ARG A 193 8.90 14.98 11.44
N PRO A 194 10.09 15.49 11.79
CA PRO A 194 11.33 14.71 11.71
C PRO A 194 11.22 13.39 12.51
N GLY A 195 11.64 12.30 11.89
CA GLY A 195 11.59 10.95 12.47
C GLY A 195 10.21 10.29 12.42
N SER A 196 9.23 10.85 11.71
CA SER A 196 7.93 10.20 11.55
C SER A 196 8.02 8.95 10.67
N GLY A 197 8.80 8.99 9.61
CA GLY A 197 8.90 7.90 8.64
C GLY A 197 7.55 7.50 8.07
N PRO A 198 6.87 8.40 7.32
CA PRO A 198 5.54 8.11 6.80
C PRO A 198 5.61 6.96 5.80
N ARG A 199 4.71 5.97 5.95
CA ARG A 199 4.71 4.78 5.11
C ARG A 199 3.54 4.75 4.13
N HIS A 200 2.35 4.50 4.63
CA HIS A 200 1.12 4.44 3.86
C HIS A 200 0.10 5.47 4.34
N ARG A 201 -0.76 5.90 3.42
CA ARG A 201 -1.81 6.88 3.64
C ARG A 201 -3.13 6.42 3.06
N ALA A 202 -4.22 6.91 3.62
CA ALA A 202 -5.55 6.68 3.09
C ALA A 202 -6.42 7.94 3.27
N PHE A 203 -7.17 8.29 2.23
CA PHE A 203 -8.15 9.37 2.27
C PHE A 203 -9.43 8.93 2.94
N THR A 204 -10.13 9.89 3.55
CA THR A 204 -11.56 9.73 3.84
C THR A 204 -12.35 9.64 2.53
N PRO A 205 -13.56 9.05 2.54
CA PRO A 205 -14.44 9.08 1.37
C PRO A 205 -14.77 10.48 0.86
N ALA A 206 -14.79 11.49 1.75
CA ALA A 206 -15.01 12.89 1.40
C ALA A 206 -13.77 13.54 0.74
N GLY A 207 -12.58 12.96 0.92
CA GLY A 207 -11.34 13.45 0.35
C GLY A 207 -10.74 14.68 1.04
N ASP A 208 -11.28 15.09 2.18
CA ASP A 208 -10.88 16.27 2.95
C ASP A 208 -9.80 15.97 4.01
N LEU A 209 -9.77 14.73 4.49
CA LEU A 209 -8.78 14.25 5.44
C LEU A 209 -7.98 13.08 4.83
N VAL A 210 -6.71 13.01 5.22
CA VAL A 210 -5.80 11.94 4.88
C VAL A 210 -5.12 11.46 6.17
N PHE A 211 -5.15 10.15 6.40
CA PHE A 211 -4.49 9.52 7.53
C PHE A 211 -3.20 8.83 7.09
N SER A 212 -2.17 8.94 7.91
CA SER A 212 -0.85 8.35 7.68
C SER A 212 -0.52 7.33 8.75
N ALA A 213 -0.05 6.15 8.34
CA ALA A 213 0.70 5.24 9.19
C ALA A 213 2.17 5.65 9.14
N ASP A 214 2.67 6.17 10.26
CA ASP A 214 4.04 6.67 10.36
C ASP A 214 4.90 5.58 11.00
N GLU A 215 5.70 4.92 10.18
CA GLU A 215 6.41 3.68 10.53
C GLU A 215 7.41 3.87 11.66
N LEU A 216 8.24 4.94 11.57
CA LEU A 216 9.38 5.10 12.48
C LEU A 216 8.98 5.70 13.82
N SER A 217 7.94 6.53 13.86
CA SER A 217 7.41 7.10 15.11
C SER A 217 6.34 6.24 15.77
N SER A 218 5.88 5.16 15.13
CA SER A 218 4.77 4.32 15.61
C SER A 218 3.49 5.12 15.91
N THR A 219 3.10 6.00 14.98
CA THR A 219 1.93 6.87 15.12
C THR A 219 0.99 6.79 13.94
N VAL A 220 -0.25 7.21 14.15
CA VAL A 220 -1.22 7.52 13.11
C VAL A 220 -1.49 9.00 13.13
N THR A 221 -1.24 9.69 12.00
CA THR A 221 -1.37 11.14 11.89
C THR A 221 -2.53 11.50 10.97
N CYS A 222 -3.38 12.44 11.39
CA CYS A 222 -4.45 13.04 10.59
C CYS A 222 -3.96 14.33 9.96
N HIS A 223 -4.17 14.48 8.66
CA HIS A 223 -3.88 15.70 7.92
C HIS A 223 -5.15 16.20 7.23
N ARG A 224 -5.34 17.54 7.19
CA ARG A 224 -6.24 18.17 6.24
C ARG A 224 -5.57 18.17 4.88
N TYR A 225 -6.31 17.80 3.86
CA TYR A 225 -5.90 17.87 2.47
C TYR A 225 -6.56 19.09 1.80
N ASP A 226 -5.77 19.89 1.11
CA ASP A 226 -6.26 20.98 0.27
C ASP A 226 -6.32 20.47 -1.20
N PRO A 227 -7.52 20.25 -1.76
CA PRO A 227 -7.67 19.73 -3.11
C PRO A 227 -7.31 20.74 -4.21
N GLU A 228 -7.10 22.02 -3.91
CA GLU A 228 -6.71 23.03 -4.91
C GLU A 228 -5.17 23.07 -5.08
N THR A 229 -4.45 22.81 -4.01
CA THR A 229 -2.98 22.91 -4.00
C THR A 229 -2.27 21.58 -3.84
N GLY A 230 -2.97 20.51 -3.40
CA GLY A 230 -2.39 19.21 -3.06
C GLY A 230 -1.55 19.26 -1.77
N THR A 231 -1.76 20.26 -0.91
CA THR A 231 -1.00 20.43 0.32
C THR A 231 -1.65 19.73 1.51
N LEU A 232 -0.84 19.40 2.51
CA LEU A 232 -1.22 18.70 3.73
C LEU A 232 -0.93 19.58 4.95
N THR A 233 -1.89 19.67 5.87
CA THR A 233 -1.71 20.31 7.17
C THR A 233 -1.98 19.30 8.28
N GLU A 234 -1.00 19.02 9.13
CA GLU A 234 -1.18 18.12 10.29
C GLU A 234 -2.20 18.71 11.24
N LEU A 235 -3.16 17.89 11.67
CA LEU A 235 -4.24 18.29 12.59
C LEU A 235 -4.11 17.58 13.95
N SER A 236 -3.84 16.27 13.93
CA SER A 236 -3.71 15.47 15.14
C SER A 236 -2.84 14.24 14.91
N ARG A 237 -2.37 13.65 16.00
CA ARG A 237 -1.54 12.45 16.00
C ARG A 237 -1.86 11.60 17.23
N VAL A 238 -1.91 10.30 17.04
CA VAL A 238 -2.12 9.32 18.13
C VAL A 238 -1.12 8.17 18.00
N PRO A 239 -0.79 7.45 19.09
CA PRO A 239 -0.05 6.20 19.01
C PRO A 239 -0.77 5.18 18.14
N ALA A 240 -0.03 4.41 17.34
CA ALA A 240 -0.60 3.35 16.50
C ALA A 240 -0.95 2.08 17.29
N THR A 241 -0.35 1.89 18.47
CA THR A 241 -0.59 0.76 19.37
C THR A 241 -0.46 1.22 20.82
N ALA A 242 -1.17 0.54 21.73
CA ALA A 242 -1.02 0.69 23.16
C ALA A 242 -0.11 -0.40 23.78
N ALA A 243 0.46 -1.29 22.97
CA ALA A 243 1.15 -2.50 23.46
C ALA A 243 2.48 -2.25 24.19
N GLY A 244 3.08 -1.06 24.08
CA GLY A 244 4.34 -0.71 24.75
C GLY A 244 5.58 -1.50 24.28
N VAL A 245 5.53 -2.09 23.08
CA VAL A 245 6.63 -2.82 22.43
C VAL A 245 7.16 -2.07 21.23
N PRO A 246 8.39 -2.35 20.74
CA PRO A 246 8.86 -1.84 19.46
C PRO A 246 7.85 -2.18 18.36
N ASN A 247 7.45 -1.17 17.59
CA ASN A 247 6.37 -1.31 16.63
C ASN A 247 6.61 -0.46 15.39
N GLN A 248 6.24 -1.01 14.23
CA GLN A 248 6.32 -0.36 12.92
C GLN A 248 4.96 -0.48 12.22
N PRO A 249 4.11 0.57 12.24
CA PRO A 249 2.86 0.57 11.48
C PRO A 249 3.06 0.17 10.02
N GLY A 250 2.19 -0.71 9.51
CA GLY A 250 2.26 -1.25 8.16
C GLY A 250 1.23 -0.63 7.22
N GLY A 251 0.16 -1.40 6.93
CA GLY A 251 -0.96 -0.94 6.11
C GLY A 251 -1.93 -0.08 6.88
N ILE A 252 -2.59 0.84 6.19
CA ILE A 252 -3.68 1.67 6.71
C ILE A 252 -4.88 1.63 5.76
N VAL A 253 -6.08 1.53 6.31
CA VAL A 253 -7.36 1.55 5.57
C VAL A 253 -8.32 2.50 6.28
N VAL A 254 -9.05 3.28 5.48
CA VAL A 254 -10.15 4.15 5.92
C VAL A 254 -11.43 3.70 5.25
N SER A 255 -12.51 3.52 6.02
CA SER A 255 -13.84 3.27 5.50
C SER A 255 -14.90 3.90 6.40
N GLY A 256 -15.77 4.71 5.83
CA GLY A 256 -16.74 5.49 6.60
C GLY A 256 -16.05 6.39 7.63
N ARG A 257 -16.32 6.15 8.92
CA ARG A 257 -15.69 6.86 10.05
C ARG A 257 -14.63 6.02 10.78
N SER A 258 -14.19 4.92 10.20
CA SER A 258 -13.21 4.02 10.81
C SER A 258 -11.87 4.09 10.09
N VAL A 259 -10.80 4.01 10.89
CA VAL A 259 -9.41 3.86 10.41
C VAL A 259 -8.83 2.62 11.06
N TRP A 260 -8.19 1.76 10.28
CA TRP A 260 -7.49 0.58 10.77
C TRP A 260 -6.03 0.60 10.33
N VAL A 261 -5.16 0.19 11.22
CA VAL A 261 -3.70 0.18 10.99
C VAL A 261 -3.10 -1.11 11.51
N THR A 262 -2.29 -1.78 10.70
CA THR A 262 -1.52 -2.95 11.14
C THR A 262 -0.28 -2.51 11.90
N ASN A 263 0.08 -3.27 12.94
CA ASN A 263 1.19 -3.01 13.85
C ASN A 263 2.18 -4.17 13.82
N ARG A 264 3.29 -4.01 13.07
CA ARG A 264 4.38 -4.99 12.98
C ARG A 264 5.26 -4.89 14.22
N GLY A 265 5.38 -5.97 14.96
CA GLY A 265 6.03 -6.03 16.27
C GLY A 265 5.03 -6.21 17.40
N ALA A 266 3.96 -5.42 17.48
CA ALA A 266 2.81 -5.70 18.35
C ALA A 266 1.93 -6.85 17.84
N ASP A 267 2.00 -7.16 16.54
CA ASP A 267 1.24 -8.20 15.83
C ASP A 267 -0.28 -8.04 16.01
N THR A 268 -0.73 -6.79 15.86
CA THR A 268 -2.12 -6.39 16.02
C THR A 268 -2.62 -5.56 14.84
N VAL A 269 -3.94 -5.35 14.81
CA VAL A 269 -4.61 -4.31 14.01
C VAL A 269 -5.32 -3.38 14.97
N ALA A 270 -4.90 -2.13 15.01
CA ALA A 270 -5.57 -1.08 15.78
C ALA A 270 -6.73 -0.49 14.98
N ALA A 271 -7.84 -0.25 15.68
CA ALA A 271 -9.05 0.38 15.14
C ALA A 271 -9.29 1.74 15.82
N PHE A 272 -9.58 2.74 15.00
CA PHE A 272 -9.87 4.10 15.45
C PHE A 272 -11.18 4.59 14.83
N ARG A 273 -11.91 5.43 15.56
CA ARG A 273 -13.02 6.21 15.06
C ARG A 273 -12.59 7.64 14.76
N ILE A 274 -12.97 8.15 13.61
CA ILE A 274 -12.79 9.55 13.24
C ILE A 274 -13.80 10.41 14.03
N ASP A 275 -13.31 11.35 14.84
CA ASP A 275 -14.12 12.33 15.59
C ASP A 275 -13.62 13.73 15.25
N GLY A 276 -14.32 14.37 14.30
CA GLY A 276 -13.83 15.60 13.68
C GLY A 276 -12.47 15.41 13.01
N THR A 277 -11.44 16.00 13.55
CA THR A 277 -10.05 15.88 13.06
C THR A 277 -9.16 15.01 13.95
N THR A 278 -9.76 14.31 14.91
CA THR A 278 -9.05 13.48 15.89
C THR A 278 -9.40 12.01 15.68
N LEU A 279 -8.45 11.12 15.98
CA LEU A 279 -8.66 9.69 16.05
C LEU A 279 -8.89 9.25 17.50
N VAL A 280 -10.01 8.56 17.74
CA VAL A 280 -10.32 7.94 19.03
C VAL A 280 -10.10 6.44 18.92
N PRO A 281 -9.18 5.83 19.70
CA PRO A 281 -9.01 4.38 19.72
C PRO A 281 -10.31 3.70 20.13
N ILE A 282 -10.72 2.67 19.40
CA ILE A 282 -11.93 1.86 19.67
C ILE A 282 -11.63 0.38 19.87
N GLY A 283 -10.40 -0.03 19.69
CA GLY A 283 -9.93 -1.38 19.95
C GLY A 283 -8.61 -1.70 19.27
N GLU A 284 -7.99 -2.76 19.71
CA GLU A 284 -6.79 -3.34 19.12
C GLU A 284 -6.92 -4.86 19.20
N THR A 285 -6.84 -5.55 18.07
CA THR A 285 -7.11 -6.99 17.93
C THR A 285 -5.88 -7.69 17.37
N ARG A 286 -5.62 -8.94 17.75
CA ARG A 286 -4.54 -9.73 17.16
C ARG A 286 -4.73 -9.91 15.66
N CYS A 287 -3.64 -9.83 14.90
CA CYS A 287 -3.68 -9.87 13.43
C CYS A 287 -3.92 -11.27 12.83
N GLY A 288 -3.95 -12.33 13.64
CA GLY A 288 -4.09 -13.71 13.17
C GLY A 288 -2.80 -14.32 12.63
N GLY A 289 -1.65 -13.76 12.99
CA GLY A 289 -0.31 -14.20 12.60
C GLY A 289 0.75 -13.30 13.19
N THR A 290 1.89 -13.16 12.50
CA THR A 290 3.00 -12.30 12.91
C THR A 290 3.48 -11.41 11.76
N TRP A 291 3.88 -10.19 12.12
CA TRP A 291 4.38 -9.17 11.20
C TRP A 291 3.36 -8.75 10.12
N PRO A 292 2.20 -8.17 10.52
CA PRO A 292 1.12 -7.77 9.63
C PRO A 292 1.55 -6.59 8.74
N ARG A 293 1.98 -6.89 7.49
CA ARG A 293 2.52 -5.89 6.57
C ARG A 293 1.44 -5.22 5.72
N GLY A 294 0.51 -6.01 5.17
CA GLY A 294 -0.56 -5.56 4.30
C GLY A 294 -1.93 -5.57 4.97
N LEU A 295 -2.79 -4.63 4.56
CA LEU A 295 -4.16 -4.51 5.05
C LEU A 295 -5.08 -4.14 3.88
N THR A 296 -6.17 -4.89 3.72
CA THR A 296 -7.15 -4.68 2.65
C THR A 296 -8.57 -4.80 3.19
N ALA A 297 -9.41 -3.82 2.88
CA ALA A 297 -10.84 -3.91 3.22
C ALA A 297 -11.61 -4.69 2.16
N VAL A 298 -12.45 -5.60 2.64
CA VAL A 298 -13.48 -6.28 1.85
C VAL A 298 -14.82 -6.12 2.56
N PRO A 299 -15.98 -6.36 1.93
CA PRO A 299 -17.28 -6.18 2.58
C PRO A 299 -17.35 -6.90 3.93
N GLY A 300 -17.51 -6.13 5.01
CA GLY A 300 -17.65 -6.61 6.39
C GLY A 300 -16.38 -7.17 7.05
N ARG A 301 -15.21 -7.08 6.41
CA ARG A 301 -13.96 -7.64 6.94
C ARG A 301 -12.72 -6.86 6.51
N LEU A 302 -11.63 -7.13 7.23
CA LEU A 302 -10.28 -6.79 6.80
C LEU A 302 -9.49 -8.07 6.50
N LEU A 303 -8.71 -8.05 5.43
CA LEU A 303 -7.70 -9.05 5.13
C LEU A 303 -6.34 -8.53 5.59
N VAL A 304 -5.64 -9.32 6.38
CA VAL A 304 -4.33 -8.99 6.96
C VAL A 304 -3.29 -9.96 6.43
N ALA A 305 -2.29 -9.43 5.73
CA ALA A 305 -1.16 -10.21 5.23
C ALA A 305 -0.05 -10.24 6.29
N ASN A 306 0.14 -11.39 6.91
CA ASN A 306 1.10 -11.63 7.99
C ASN A 306 2.37 -12.24 7.43
N GLN A 307 3.39 -11.42 7.16
CA GLN A 307 4.58 -11.79 6.40
C GLN A 307 5.37 -12.94 7.05
N HIS A 308 5.66 -12.84 8.36
CA HIS A 308 6.55 -13.80 9.03
C HIS A 308 5.87 -15.14 9.34
N SER A 309 4.57 -15.14 9.62
CA SER A 309 3.82 -16.38 9.80
C SER A 309 3.33 -17.00 8.49
N GLY A 310 3.47 -16.30 7.34
CA GLY A 310 2.99 -16.78 6.06
C GLY A 310 1.48 -17.03 6.06
N THR A 311 0.69 -16.17 6.71
CA THR A 311 -0.77 -16.32 6.81
C THR A 311 -1.51 -15.09 6.31
N LEU A 312 -2.54 -15.30 5.49
CA LEU A 312 -3.55 -14.29 5.20
C LEU A 312 -4.74 -14.52 6.11
N ALA A 313 -5.02 -13.57 7.02
CA ALA A 313 -6.10 -13.65 7.99
C ALA A 313 -7.27 -12.73 7.62
N ALA A 314 -8.50 -13.14 7.94
CA ALA A 314 -9.71 -12.34 7.79
C ALA A 314 -10.30 -11.98 9.17
N LEU A 315 -10.38 -10.68 9.47
CA LEU A 315 -10.93 -10.13 10.69
C LEU A 315 -12.29 -9.48 10.40
N PRO A 316 -13.37 -9.86 11.10
CA PRO A 316 -14.67 -9.21 10.93
C PRO A 316 -14.64 -7.77 11.46
N VAL A 317 -15.27 -6.86 10.71
CA VAL A 317 -15.53 -5.48 11.15
C VAL A 317 -16.88 -5.45 11.84
N LEU A 318 -16.90 -5.02 13.09
CA LEU A 318 -18.12 -4.89 13.90
C LEU A 318 -18.81 -3.55 13.59
N ASP A 319 -20.10 -3.41 13.96
CA ASP A 319 -20.89 -2.19 13.72
C ASP A 319 -20.25 -0.94 14.37
N SER A 320 -19.51 -1.10 15.46
CA SER A 320 -18.74 -0.04 16.10
C SER A 320 -17.51 0.42 15.32
N GLY A 321 -17.09 -0.33 14.30
CA GLY A 321 -15.80 -0.20 13.61
C GLY A 321 -14.65 -0.92 14.30
N ALA A 322 -14.84 -1.48 15.49
CA ALA A 322 -13.87 -2.37 16.12
C ALA A 322 -13.75 -3.69 15.34
N LEU A 323 -12.69 -4.45 15.61
CA LEU A 323 -12.47 -5.73 14.94
C LEU A 323 -12.76 -6.89 15.88
N GLY A 324 -13.40 -7.93 15.35
CA GLY A 324 -13.49 -9.22 16.03
C GLY A 324 -12.22 -10.05 15.82
N GLU A 325 -12.13 -11.17 16.55
CA GLU A 325 -11.05 -12.14 16.38
C GLU A 325 -11.01 -12.71 14.94
N PRO A 326 -9.83 -13.12 14.43
CA PRO A 326 -9.71 -13.72 13.13
C PRO A 326 -10.65 -14.92 12.94
N VAL A 327 -11.47 -14.89 11.89
CA VAL A 327 -12.47 -15.94 11.59
C VAL A 327 -12.04 -16.91 10.50
N ALA A 328 -11.03 -16.53 9.72
CA ALA A 328 -10.46 -17.37 8.67
C ALA A 328 -8.97 -17.06 8.50
N THR A 329 -8.20 -18.08 8.18
CA THR A 329 -6.79 -17.96 7.80
C THR A 329 -6.49 -18.92 6.65
N ALA A 330 -5.63 -18.47 5.72
CA ALA A 330 -5.04 -19.30 4.69
C ALA A 330 -3.50 -19.22 4.77
N VAL A 331 -2.83 -20.32 4.51
CA VAL A 331 -1.36 -20.35 4.43
C VAL A 331 -0.94 -19.84 3.06
N VAL A 332 -0.19 -18.75 3.06
CA VAL A 332 0.43 -18.13 1.87
C VAL A 332 1.83 -17.68 2.30
N PRO A 333 2.87 -18.47 2.02
CA PRO A 333 4.22 -18.20 2.48
C PRO A 333 4.69 -16.79 2.10
N SER A 334 5.28 -16.08 3.07
CA SER A 334 5.80 -14.70 2.90
C SER A 334 4.81 -13.70 2.29
N VAL A 335 3.50 -13.86 2.57
CA VAL A 335 2.46 -12.95 2.08
C VAL A 335 2.65 -11.55 2.65
N VAL A 336 2.57 -10.54 1.79
CA VAL A 336 2.80 -9.14 2.17
C VAL A 336 1.70 -8.18 1.74
N CYS A 337 0.85 -8.58 0.81
CA CYS A 337 -0.31 -7.81 0.38
C CYS A 337 -1.45 -8.74 -0.08
N ALA A 338 -2.65 -8.19 -0.16
CA ALA A 338 -3.81 -8.84 -0.77
C ALA A 338 -4.67 -7.80 -1.47
N LEU A 339 -5.39 -8.22 -2.51
CA LEU A 339 -6.32 -7.40 -3.28
C LEU A 339 -7.57 -8.22 -3.56
N ALA A 340 -8.75 -7.65 -3.30
CA ALA A 340 -10.02 -8.22 -3.75
C ALA A 340 -10.30 -7.79 -5.19
N VAL A 341 -10.67 -8.74 -6.05
CA VAL A 341 -10.92 -8.56 -7.48
C VAL A 341 -12.24 -9.18 -7.92
#